data_ab48cbff96f73b6bc79f0ebce049d852
#
_entry.id   ab48cbff96f73b6bc79f0ebce049d852
#
_cell.length_a   1.000
_cell.length_b   1.000
_cell.length_c   1.000
_cell.angle_alpha   90.00
_cell.angle_beta   90.00
_cell.angle_gamma   90.00
#
_symmetry.space_group_name_H-M   'P 1'
#
loop_
_entity.id
_entity.type
_entity.pdbx_description
1 polymer ?
#
loop_
_entity_poly.entity_id
_entity_poly.type
_entity_poly.pdbx_seq_one_letter_code
_entity_poly.pdbx_strand_id
1 'polypeptide(L)'
;MARTGFVLRSALFPERCAVCGRLCTTRGFCKDCAVKIVPYPKRCCPKCGLPVPNCECALYFYYFKGVAAPFLNKDEAKTALYALKFRGALGAAPYFALQMANRVRQCFGRVNFDLVTAVPMGKTKLRERGYN
;
A
#
# COMPACT_ATOMS: atom_id res chain seq x y z
N MET A 1 26.24 16.92 -7.07
CA MET A 1 26.63 15.70 -7.83
C MET A 1 25.59 14.56 -7.83
N ALA A 2 24.36 14.72 -7.27
CA ALA A 2 23.36 13.63 -7.17
C ALA A 2 22.36 13.52 -8.36
N ARG A 3 22.33 14.47 -9.28
CA ARG A 3 21.34 14.50 -10.37
C ARG A 3 21.70 13.61 -11.59
N THR A 4 22.98 13.43 -11.87
CA THR A 4 23.42 12.71 -13.09
C THR A 4 23.21 11.20 -12.97
N GLY A 5 23.40 10.62 -11.78
CA GLY A 5 23.16 9.19 -11.54
C GLY A 5 21.68 8.79 -11.60
N PHE A 6 20.77 9.71 -11.28
CA PHE A 6 19.32 9.48 -11.35
C PHE A 6 18.82 9.40 -12.81
N VAL A 7 19.33 10.28 -13.69
CA VAL A 7 18.95 10.32 -15.10
C VAL A 7 19.42 9.06 -15.82
N LEU A 8 20.67 8.62 -15.59
CA LEU A 8 21.23 7.41 -16.21
C LEU A 8 20.49 6.14 -15.78
N ARG A 9 20.15 6.05 -14.49
CA ARG A 9 19.38 4.93 -13.94
C ARG A 9 17.97 4.86 -14.54
N SER A 10 17.30 6.01 -14.69
CA SER A 10 15.95 6.08 -15.27
C SER A 10 15.93 5.74 -16.75
N ALA A 11 17.03 6.01 -17.48
CA ALA A 11 17.16 5.66 -18.89
C ALA A 11 17.38 4.13 -19.08
N LEU A 12 18.18 3.51 -18.23
CA LEU A 12 18.48 2.07 -18.31
C LEU A 12 17.40 1.20 -17.66
N PHE A 13 16.75 1.69 -16.61
CA PHE A 13 15.71 0.99 -15.87
C PHE A 13 14.49 1.90 -15.68
N PRO A 14 13.70 2.12 -16.75
CA PRO A 14 12.55 2.99 -16.67
C PRO A 14 11.47 2.41 -15.75
N GLU A 15 10.86 3.29 -14.97
CA GLU A 15 9.77 2.92 -14.05
C GLU A 15 8.57 2.38 -14.87
N ARG A 16 8.00 1.29 -14.39
CA ARG A 16 6.81 0.67 -14.97
C ARG A 16 5.64 0.74 -14.01
N CYS A 17 4.47 0.96 -14.57
CA CYS A 17 3.23 0.95 -13.81
C CYS A 17 2.97 -0.43 -13.20
N ALA A 18 2.76 -0.50 -11.89
CA ALA A 18 2.49 -1.74 -11.17
C ALA A 18 1.18 -2.44 -11.59
N VAL A 19 0.27 -1.73 -12.25
CA VAL A 19 -1.01 -2.26 -12.73
C VAL A 19 -0.90 -2.74 -14.18
N CYS A 20 -0.58 -1.84 -15.11
CA CYS A 20 -0.63 -2.13 -16.55
C CYS A 20 0.73 -2.42 -17.20
N GLY A 21 1.85 -2.29 -16.47
CA GLY A 21 3.20 -2.52 -16.98
C GLY A 21 3.75 -1.45 -17.94
N ARG A 22 2.94 -0.48 -18.40
CA ARG A 22 3.39 0.61 -19.26
C ARG A 22 4.48 1.44 -18.58
N LEU A 23 5.40 1.98 -19.37
CA LEU A 23 6.37 2.94 -18.88
C LEU A 23 5.67 4.18 -18.32
N CYS A 24 6.14 4.67 -17.20
CA CYS A 24 5.58 5.86 -16.57
C CYS A 24 6.68 6.75 -16.00
N THR A 25 6.41 8.05 -16.00
CA THR A 25 7.32 9.07 -15.45
C THR A 25 7.17 9.22 -13.92
N THR A 26 6.06 8.73 -13.38
CA THR A 26 5.75 8.70 -11.94
C THR A 26 6.06 7.35 -11.35
N ARG A 27 6.63 7.33 -10.14
CA ARG A 27 6.97 6.07 -9.48
C ARG A 27 5.73 5.25 -9.19
N GLY A 28 5.75 4.01 -9.66
CA GLY A 28 4.81 2.95 -9.32
C GLY A 28 3.50 2.93 -10.08
N PHE A 29 2.97 4.07 -10.56
CA PHE A 29 1.67 4.12 -11.25
C PHE A 29 1.66 5.13 -12.39
N CYS A 30 1.06 4.78 -13.53
CA CYS A 30 0.68 5.78 -14.52
C CYS A 30 -0.59 6.53 -14.07
N LYS A 31 -0.84 7.71 -14.64
CA LYS A 31 -1.99 8.54 -14.29
C LYS A 31 -3.32 7.81 -14.42
N ASP A 32 -3.50 7.07 -15.49
CA ASP A 32 -4.74 6.33 -15.81
C ASP A 32 -5.04 5.23 -14.77
N CYS A 33 -4.01 4.54 -14.26
CA CYS A 33 -4.20 3.50 -13.26
C CYS A 33 -4.32 4.07 -11.85
N ALA A 34 -3.62 5.17 -11.55
CA ALA A 34 -3.68 5.79 -10.23
C ALA A 34 -5.09 6.27 -9.88
N VAL A 35 -5.81 6.86 -10.84
CA VAL A 35 -7.20 7.35 -10.64
C VAL A 35 -8.23 6.24 -10.46
N LYS A 36 -7.90 5.02 -10.88
CA LYS A 36 -8.77 3.84 -10.73
C LYS A 36 -8.61 3.13 -9.38
N ILE A 37 -7.57 3.46 -8.62
CA ILE A 37 -7.39 2.90 -7.29
C ILE A 37 -8.46 3.47 -6.37
N VAL A 38 -9.42 2.64 -6.00
CA VAL A 38 -10.55 3.05 -5.17
C VAL A 38 -10.12 3.19 -3.72
N PRO A 39 -10.16 4.41 -3.15
CA PRO A 39 -9.84 4.62 -1.74
C PRO A 39 -10.86 3.91 -0.85
N TYR A 40 -10.42 3.53 0.34
CA TYR A 40 -11.31 2.94 1.32
C TYR A 40 -12.36 3.97 1.79
N PRO A 41 -13.62 3.58 2.02
CA PRO A 41 -14.68 4.49 2.45
C PRO A 41 -14.27 5.32 3.68
N LYS A 42 -14.70 6.58 3.71
CA LYS A 42 -14.39 7.48 4.83
C LYS A 42 -15.08 7.06 6.13
N ARG A 43 -16.35 6.60 6.03
CA ARG A 43 -17.14 6.13 7.16
C ARG A 43 -16.88 4.65 7.42
N CYS A 44 -15.89 4.36 8.27
CA CYS A 44 -15.54 3.02 8.68
C CYS A 44 -15.60 2.89 10.19
N CYS A 45 -15.88 1.70 10.66
CA CYS A 45 -15.79 1.37 12.07
C CYS A 45 -14.33 1.53 12.54
N PRO A 46 -14.03 2.31 13.56
CA PRO A 46 -12.65 2.51 14.02
C PRO A 46 -12.04 1.22 14.59
N LYS A 47 -12.86 0.28 15.04
CA LYS A 47 -12.41 -0.98 15.64
C LYS A 47 -12.11 -2.03 14.57
N CYS A 48 -13.10 -2.50 13.81
CA CYS A 48 -12.88 -3.57 12.81
C CYS A 48 -12.41 -3.06 11.44
N GLY A 49 -12.48 -1.75 11.18
CA GLY A 49 -12.09 -1.14 9.91
C GLY A 49 -13.10 -1.32 8.77
N LEU A 50 -14.17 -2.10 8.95
CA LEU A 50 -15.18 -2.29 7.92
C LEU A 50 -16.03 -1.02 7.71
N PRO A 51 -16.57 -0.79 6.50
CA PRO A 51 -17.57 0.25 6.29
C PRO A 51 -18.72 0.12 7.30
N VAL A 52 -19.23 1.25 7.81
CA VAL A 52 -20.24 1.23 8.89
C VAL A 52 -21.43 0.32 8.63
N PRO A 53 -22.01 0.25 7.40
CA PRO A 53 -23.11 -0.68 7.11
C PRO A 53 -22.75 -2.16 7.27
N ASN A 54 -21.46 -2.49 7.13
CA ASN A 54 -20.95 -3.86 7.16
C ASN A 54 -20.14 -4.13 8.45
N CYS A 55 -20.35 -3.33 9.49
CA CYS A 55 -19.64 -3.51 10.74
C CYS A 55 -20.12 -4.77 11.48
N GLU A 56 -19.17 -5.65 11.82
CA GLU A 56 -19.42 -6.94 12.47
C GLU A 56 -18.94 -6.98 13.93
N CYS A 57 -18.65 -5.82 14.55
CA CYS A 57 -18.14 -5.76 15.92
C CYS A 57 -19.08 -6.34 16.97
N ALA A 58 -20.37 -6.43 16.67
CA ALA A 58 -21.36 -7.08 17.55
C ALA A 58 -21.25 -8.62 17.52
N LEU A 59 -20.68 -9.19 16.43
CA LEU A 59 -20.60 -10.64 16.23
C LEU A 59 -19.24 -11.21 16.65
N TYR A 60 -18.18 -10.38 16.61
CA TYR A 60 -16.80 -10.82 16.81
C TYR A 60 -16.09 -9.99 17.88
N PHE A 61 -15.33 -10.67 18.72
CA PHE A 61 -14.42 -10.06 19.67
C PHE A 61 -13.04 -9.84 19.04
N TYR A 62 -12.56 -8.59 19.08
CA TYR A 62 -11.24 -8.23 18.55
C TYR A 62 -10.32 -7.78 19.67
N TYR A 63 -9.12 -8.36 19.73
CA TYR A 63 -8.08 -8.00 20.72
C TYR A 63 -7.31 -6.72 20.36
N PHE A 64 -7.35 -6.29 19.10
CA PHE A 64 -6.72 -5.04 18.68
C PHE A 64 -7.65 -3.83 18.90
N LYS A 65 -7.06 -2.64 19.06
CA LYS A 65 -7.80 -1.40 19.29
C LYS A 65 -8.44 -0.81 18.05
N GLY A 66 -7.86 -1.06 16.86
CA GLY A 66 -8.41 -0.55 15.62
C GLY A 66 -7.65 -0.99 14.38
N VAL A 67 -8.29 -0.79 13.22
CA VAL A 67 -7.75 -1.10 11.89
C VAL A 67 -7.89 0.10 10.99
N ALA A 68 -6.85 0.40 10.20
CA ALA A 68 -6.87 1.41 9.17
C ALA A 68 -6.42 0.80 7.84
N ALA A 69 -7.29 0.79 6.85
CA ALA A 69 -6.98 0.35 5.48
C ALA A 69 -7.11 1.53 4.52
N PRO A 70 -6.10 1.82 3.66
CA PRO A 70 -6.18 2.91 2.70
C PRO A 70 -7.05 2.58 1.48
N PHE A 71 -7.13 1.32 1.09
CA PHE A 71 -7.83 0.85 -0.11
C PHE A 71 -8.63 -0.42 0.14
N LEU A 72 -9.65 -0.63 -0.68
CA LEU A 72 -10.26 -1.93 -0.84
C LEU A 72 -9.29 -2.85 -1.60
N ASN A 73 -9.18 -4.11 -1.16
CA ASN A 73 -8.32 -5.11 -1.82
C ASN A 73 -9.02 -5.70 -3.05
N LYS A 74 -9.28 -4.87 -4.04
CA LYS A 74 -9.91 -5.24 -5.31
C LYS A 74 -9.32 -4.45 -6.47
N ASP A 75 -9.61 -4.88 -7.70
CA ASP A 75 -9.28 -4.21 -8.95
C ASP A 75 -7.79 -3.80 -9.03
N GLU A 76 -7.51 -2.56 -9.35
CA GLU A 76 -6.15 -2.04 -9.53
C GLU A 76 -5.31 -2.08 -8.25
N ALA A 77 -5.91 -1.85 -7.08
CA ALA A 77 -5.19 -1.94 -5.81
C ALA A 77 -4.69 -3.37 -5.55
N LYS A 78 -5.53 -4.38 -5.81
CA LYS A 78 -5.16 -5.80 -5.70
C LYS A 78 -4.07 -6.16 -6.70
N THR A 79 -4.20 -5.73 -7.95
CA THR A 79 -3.22 -5.98 -9.02
C THR A 79 -1.85 -5.38 -8.67
N ALA A 80 -1.83 -4.13 -8.18
CA ALA A 80 -0.59 -3.46 -7.80
C ALA A 80 0.05 -4.08 -6.56
N LEU A 81 -0.73 -4.49 -5.56
CA LEU A 81 -0.22 -5.23 -4.40
C LEU A 81 0.36 -6.59 -4.80
N TYR A 82 -0.27 -7.27 -5.75
CA TYR A 82 0.25 -8.52 -6.29
C TYR A 82 1.58 -8.29 -7.04
N ALA A 83 1.65 -7.26 -7.88
CA ALA A 83 2.87 -6.88 -8.58
C ALA A 83 4.00 -6.51 -7.60
N LEU A 84 3.68 -5.76 -6.54
CA LEU A 84 4.62 -5.46 -5.46
C LEU A 84 5.10 -6.75 -4.77
N LYS A 85 4.22 -7.70 -4.49
CA LYS A 85 4.58 -8.93 -3.76
C LYS A 85 5.33 -9.97 -4.60
N PHE A 86 5.06 -10.07 -5.90
CA PHE A 86 5.47 -11.22 -6.71
C PHE A 86 6.16 -10.85 -8.03
N ARG A 87 6.15 -9.58 -8.43
CA ARG A 87 6.77 -9.12 -9.69
C ARG A 87 7.82 -8.03 -9.47
N GLY A 88 8.24 -7.78 -8.23
CA GLY A 88 9.27 -6.81 -7.91
C GLY A 88 8.93 -5.34 -8.23
N ALA A 89 7.63 -4.99 -8.33
CA ALA A 89 7.18 -3.62 -8.63
C ALA A 89 7.38 -2.67 -7.42
N LEU A 90 8.63 -2.56 -6.94
CA LEU A 90 8.99 -1.79 -5.74
C LEU A 90 8.67 -0.30 -5.86
N GLY A 91 8.59 0.24 -7.07
CA GLY A 91 8.19 1.63 -7.31
C GLY A 91 6.82 1.99 -6.75
N ALA A 92 5.92 1.00 -6.55
CA ALA A 92 4.61 1.21 -5.94
C ALA A 92 4.64 1.36 -4.41
N ALA A 93 5.70 0.89 -3.74
CA ALA A 93 5.77 0.87 -2.27
C ALA A 93 5.67 2.27 -1.63
N PRO A 94 6.36 3.34 -2.12
CA PRO A 94 6.22 4.68 -1.55
C PRO A 94 4.79 5.23 -1.63
N TYR A 95 4.07 4.93 -2.72
CA TYR A 95 2.68 5.34 -2.85
C TYR A 95 1.80 4.67 -1.79
N PHE A 96 1.90 3.34 -1.65
CA PHE A 96 1.15 2.63 -0.62
C PHE A 96 1.50 3.11 0.79
N ALA A 97 2.79 3.30 1.08
CA ALA A 97 3.25 3.79 2.38
C ALA A 97 2.65 5.16 2.73
N LEU A 98 2.64 6.10 1.78
CA LEU A 98 2.03 7.42 1.96
C LEU A 98 0.52 7.31 2.24
N GLN A 99 -0.18 6.50 1.47
CA GLN A 99 -1.63 6.32 1.67
C GLN A 99 -1.96 5.62 3.00
N MET A 100 -1.14 4.65 3.41
CA MET A 100 -1.25 4.03 4.74
C MET A 100 -1.04 5.05 5.84
N ALA A 101 0.01 5.86 5.78
CA ALA A 101 0.29 6.90 6.77
C ALA A 101 -0.84 7.93 6.87
N ASN A 102 -1.36 8.38 5.72
CA ASN A 102 -2.49 9.31 5.66
C ASN A 102 -3.75 8.68 6.29
N ARG A 103 -4.01 7.40 6.01
CA ARG A 103 -5.16 6.70 6.56
C ARG A 103 -5.06 6.51 8.07
N VAL A 104 -3.88 6.17 8.57
CA VAL A 104 -3.62 6.07 10.02
C VAL A 104 -3.89 7.41 10.71
N ARG A 105 -3.40 8.53 10.15
CA ARG A 105 -3.68 9.88 10.68
C ARG A 105 -5.17 10.21 10.69
N GLN A 106 -5.91 9.82 9.65
CA GLN A 106 -7.35 10.04 9.55
C GLN A 106 -8.15 9.23 10.58
N CYS A 107 -7.76 7.96 10.80
CA CYS A 107 -8.49 7.05 11.68
C CYS A 107 -8.15 7.24 13.16
N PHE A 108 -6.89 7.54 13.47
CA PHE A 108 -6.37 7.58 14.83
C PHE A 108 -5.91 8.97 15.29
N GLY A 109 -5.96 9.98 14.43
CA GLY A 109 -5.54 11.33 14.78
C GLY A 109 -4.05 11.44 15.12
N ARG A 110 -3.75 12.14 16.21
CA ARG A 110 -2.38 12.30 16.73
C ARG A 110 -2.06 11.23 17.78
N VAL A 111 -2.05 9.97 17.36
CA VAL A 111 -1.60 8.90 18.26
C VAL A 111 -0.08 8.82 18.22
N ASN A 112 0.55 8.85 19.39
CA ASN A 112 1.96 8.51 19.53
C ASN A 112 2.07 6.98 19.59
N PHE A 113 2.80 6.41 18.64
CA PHE A 113 3.09 4.98 18.60
C PHE A 113 4.44 4.74 19.30
N ASP A 114 4.45 3.87 20.28
CA ASP A 114 5.70 3.47 20.94
C ASP A 114 6.57 2.61 20.04
N LEU A 115 5.93 1.82 19.16
CA LEU A 115 6.61 0.93 18.22
C LEU A 115 5.81 0.79 16.93
N VAL A 116 6.51 0.75 15.81
CA VAL A 116 5.97 0.38 14.50
C VAL A 116 6.71 -0.86 14.02
N THR A 117 5.98 -1.92 13.69
CA THR A 117 6.55 -3.17 13.22
C THR A 117 5.81 -3.70 12.00
N ALA A 118 6.43 -4.62 11.28
CA ALA A 118 5.82 -5.35 10.18
C ALA A 118 5.62 -6.82 10.59
N VAL A 119 4.58 -7.46 10.03
CA VAL A 119 4.42 -8.91 10.20
C VAL A 119 5.60 -9.61 9.53
N PRO A 120 6.40 -10.41 10.28
CA PRO A 120 7.57 -11.04 9.72
C PRO A 120 7.21 -12.09 8.69
N MET A 121 8.02 -12.19 7.64
CA MET A 121 7.87 -13.18 6.60
C MET A 121 8.70 -14.43 6.90
N GLY A 122 8.19 -15.62 6.57
CA GLY A 122 8.97 -16.85 6.66
C GLY A 122 10.20 -16.82 5.75
N LYS A 123 11.30 -17.44 6.19
CA LYS A 123 12.61 -17.40 5.53
C LYS A 123 12.58 -17.79 4.04
N THR A 124 11.82 -18.82 3.68
CA THR A 124 11.66 -19.26 2.28
C THR A 124 11.07 -18.15 1.40
N LYS A 125 9.94 -17.58 1.82
CA LYS A 125 9.29 -16.49 1.09
C LYS A 125 10.14 -15.21 1.03
N LEU A 126 10.94 -14.95 2.08
CA LEU A 126 11.85 -13.82 2.09
C LEU A 126 12.98 -14.00 1.07
N ARG A 127 13.53 -15.22 0.92
CA ARG A 127 14.53 -15.54 -0.11
C ARG A 127 13.98 -15.39 -1.52
N GLU A 128 12.76 -15.90 -1.77
CA GLU A 128 12.10 -15.80 -3.08
C GLU A 128 11.78 -14.34 -3.46
N ARG A 129 11.30 -13.56 -2.50
CA ARG A 129 10.87 -12.17 -2.74
C ARG A 129 12.00 -11.15 -2.67
N GLY A 130 13.02 -11.40 -1.82
CA GLY A 130 14.13 -10.49 -1.56
C GLY A 130 13.84 -9.36 -0.57
N TYR A 131 12.60 -9.23 -0.09
CA TYR A 131 12.16 -8.21 0.88
C TYR A 131 10.89 -8.64 1.64
N ASN A 132 10.65 -7.99 2.77
CA ASN A 132 9.43 -8.15 3.56
C ASN A 132 8.48 -6.98 3.33
#